data_9ce81244737ecc6f080894615b7f679b
#
_entry.id   9ce81244737ecc6f080894615b7f679b
#
_cell.length_a   1.000
_cell.length_b   1.000
_cell.length_c   1.000
_cell.angle_alpha   90.00
_cell.angle_beta   90.00
_cell.angle_gamma   90.00
#
_symmetry.space_group_name_H-M   'P 1'
#
loop_
_entity.id
_entity.type
_entity.pdbx_description
1 polymer ?
#
loop_
_entity_poly.entity_id
_entity_poly.type
_entity_poly.pdbx_seq_one_letter_code
_entity_poly.pdbx_strand_id
1 'polypeptide(L)'
;MDYAKEEYQILIKDIKALLQNICKDDRVKYHIEPVVKSAKNLALKFNADVQVVEIASYLHDVTKITGDRKKHHITGAKYAEDFLSKYNIEEWKVESIKNCIKKHRGLSEYTRDTIEEKIVATADAIAHIEHPLTLFYAWYGKRQCQIDEGADGIINKLQKSWEKIEFEDVKKELEEKYKILMKLLMER
;
A
#
# COMPACT_ATOMS: atom_id res chain seq x y z
N MET A 1 3.02 8.31 -32.35
CA MET A 1 3.44 8.30 -30.93
C MET A 1 2.17 8.23 -30.09
N ASP A 2 2.13 7.35 -29.13
CA ASP A 2 0.97 7.22 -28.24
C ASP A 2 1.14 8.23 -27.09
N TYR A 3 0.62 9.44 -27.27
CA TYR A 3 0.69 10.56 -26.32
C TYR A 3 0.23 10.16 -24.93
N ALA A 4 -0.84 9.38 -24.82
CA ALA A 4 -1.35 8.93 -23.52
C ALA A 4 -0.35 8.03 -22.78
N LYS A 5 0.42 7.22 -23.50
CA LYS A 5 1.45 6.36 -22.90
C LYS A 5 2.67 7.18 -22.44
N GLU A 6 3.03 8.21 -23.17
CA GLU A 6 4.14 9.09 -22.81
C GLU A 6 3.82 9.94 -21.57
N GLU A 7 2.65 10.55 -21.52
CA GLU A 7 2.16 11.30 -20.36
C GLU A 7 2.11 10.43 -19.09
N TYR A 8 1.63 9.19 -19.24
CA TYR A 8 1.62 8.23 -18.14
C TYR A 8 3.05 7.91 -17.63
N GLN A 9 4.02 7.72 -18.51
CA GLN A 9 5.41 7.46 -18.11
C GLN A 9 6.02 8.67 -17.37
N ILE A 10 5.72 9.88 -17.81
CA ILE A 10 6.13 11.12 -17.14
C ILE A 10 5.55 11.17 -15.73
N LEU A 11 4.25 10.93 -15.59
CA LEU A 11 3.56 10.90 -14.29
C LEU A 11 4.22 9.90 -13.32
N ILE A 12 4.45 8.66 -13.76
CA ILE A 12 5.09 7.64 -12.91
C ILE A 12 6.52 8.04 -12.51
N LYS A 13 7.27 8.65 -13.42
CA LYS A 13 8.61 9.17 -13.12
C LYS A 13 8.56 10.27 -12.06
N ASP A 14 7.60 11.19 -12.16
CA ASP A 14 7.45 12.29 -11.21
C ASP A 14 6.97 11.80 -9.83
N ILE A 15 6.08 10.81 -9.78
CA ILE A 15 5.70 10.14 -8.52
C ILE A 15 6.92 9.49 -7.85
N LYS A 16 7.74 8.77 -8.61
CA LYS A 16 8.96 8.16 -8.07
C LYS A 16 9.94 9.20 -7.54
N ALA A 17 10.16 10.28 -8.28
CA ALA A 17 11.01 11.39 -7.85
C ALA A 17 10.47 12.07 -6.57
N LEU A 18 9.16 12.28 -6.48
CA LEU A 18 8.49 12.76 -5.28
C LEU A 18 8.80 11.85 -4.08
N LEU A 19 8.54 10.54 -4.21
CA LEU A 19 8.75 9.57 -3.14
C LEU A 19 10.21 9.51 -2.68
N GLN A 20 11.17 9.53 -3.61
CA GLN A 20 12.60 9.59 -3.29
C GLN A 20 12.97 10.87 -2.53
N ASN A 21 12.33 11.99 -2.86
CA ASN A 21 12.58 13.26 -2.18
C ASN A 21 12.03 13.31 -0.75
N ILE A 22 10.80 12.81 -0.53
CA ILE A 22 10.13 12.89 0.79
C ILE A 22 10.49 11.73 1.71
N CYS A 23 10.84 10.55 1.19
CA CYS A 23 11.17 9.38 2.00
C CYS A 23 12.67 9.36 2.34
N LYS A 24 12.97 9.53 3.62
CA LYS A 24 14.35 9.57 4.12
C LYS A 24 14.88 8.20 4.58
N ASP A 25 14.13 7.14 4.34
CA ASP A 25 14.48 5.77 4.70
C ASP A 25 14.12 4.79 3.58
N ASP A 26 14.41 3.52 3.79
CA ASP A 26 14.26 2.47 2.79
C ASP A 26 12.81 2.01 2.53
N ARG A 27 11.78 2.73 3.02
CA ARG A 27 10.36 2.35 2.83
C ARG A 27 9.94 2.31 1.36
N VAL A 28 10.49 3.17 0.51
CA VAL A 28 10.19 3.11 -0.94
C VAL A 28 10.56 1.74 -1.47
N LYS A 29 11.79 1.30 -1.22
CA LYS A 29 12.34 0.02 -1.71
C LYS A 29 11.67 -1.20 -1.09
N TYR A 30 11.45 -1.19 0.22
CA TYR A 30 11.03 -2.40 0.95
C TYR A 30 9.53 -2.46 1.28
N HIS A 31 8.76 -1.40 0.95
CA HIS A 31 7.31 -1.41 1.12
C HIS A 31 6.58 -0.89 -0.12
N ILE A 32 6.83 0.34 -0.56
CA ILE A 32 6.06 0.93 -1.67
C ILE A 32 6.26 0.14 -2.98
N GLU A 33 7.50 -0.14 -3.39
CA GLU A 33 7.77 -0.91 -4.61
C GLU A 33 7.19 -2.34 -4.56
N PRO A 34 7.31 -3.11 -3.46
CA PRO A 34 6.59 -4.36 -3.30
C PRO A 34 5.07 -4.24 -3.44
N VAL A 35 4.44 -3.21 -2.82
CA VAL A 35 3.00 -2.96 -2.97
C VAL A 35 2.64 -2.73 -4.44
N VAL A 36 3.37 -1.85 -5.13
CA VAL A 36 3.14 -1.56 -6.55
C VAL A 36 3.28 -2.81 -7.41
N LYS A 37 4.33 -3.61 -7.18
CA LYS A 37 4.54 -4.86 -7.92
C LYS A 37 3.37 -5.83 -7.74
N SER A 38 2.95 -6.05 -6.50
CA SER A 38 1.83 -6.94 -6.18
C SER A 38 0.52 -6.42 -6.75
N ALA A 39 0.24 -5.11 -6.64
CA ALA A 39 -0.96 -4.49 -7.19
C ALA A 39 -1.05 -4.65 -8.71
N LYS A 40 0.04 -4.44 -9.45
CA LYS A 40 0.09 -4.63 -10.90
C LYS A 40 -0.17 -6.08 -11.29
N ASN A 41 0.44 -7.04 -10.60
CA ASN A 41 0.23 -8.46 -10.86
C ASN A 41 -1.24 -8.86 -10.61
N LEU A 42 -1.84 -8.38 -9.52
CA LEU A 42 -3.24 -8.61 -9.22
C LEU A 42 -4.17 -7.94 -10.24
N ALA A 43 -3.85 -6.71 -10.69
CA ALA A 43 -4.63 -6.02 -11.71
C ALA A 43 -4.66 -6.80 -13.03
N LEU A 44 -3.53 -7.34 -13.46
CA LEU A 44 -3.46 -8.21 -14.65
C LEU A 44 -4.25 -9.51 -14.44
N LYS A 45 -4.14 -10.13 -13.26
CA LYS A 45 -4.85 -11.38 -12.92
C LYS A 45 -6.38 -11.19 -12.90
N PHE A 46 -6.86 -10.07 -12.39
CA PHE A 46 -8.27 -9.79 -12.20
C PHE A 46 -8.88 -8.82 -13.22
N ASN A 47 -8.14 -8.50 -14.30
CA ASN A 47 -8.57 -7.59 -15.37
C ASN A 47 -9.05 -6.21 -14.87
N ALA A 48 -8.31 -5.63 -13.91
CA ALA A 48 -8.53 -4.29 -13.36
C ALA A 48 -7.70 -3.22 -14.08
N ASP A 49 -7.99 -1.94 -13.85
CA ASP A 49 -7.20 -0.84 -14.42
C ASP A 49 -5.82 -0.77 -13.75
N VAL A 50 -4.79 -1.21 -14.50
CA VAL A 50 -3.39 -1.23 -14.05
C VAL A 50 -2.88 0.17 -13.71
N GLN A 51 -3.31 1.22 -14.43
CA GLN A 51 -2.86 2.59 -14.17
C GLN A 51 -3.41 3.10 -12.84
N VAL A 52 -4.69 2.85 -12.58
CA VAL A 52 -5.33 3.23 -11.30
C VAL A 52 -4.62 2.57 -10.13
N VAL A 53 -4.42 1.25 -10.17
CA VAL A 53 -3.81 0.54 -9.04
C VAL A 53 -2.33 0.88 -8.87
N GLU A 54 -1.59 1.12 -9.96
CA GLU A 54 -0.18 1.51 -9.90
C GLU A 54 -0.01 2.88 -9.24
N ILE A 55 -0.76 3.89 -9.69
CA ILE A 55 -0.70 5.25 -9.12
C ILE A 55 -1.15 5.24 -7.66
N ALA A 56 -2.29 4.60 -7.36
CA ALA A 56 -2.81 4.49 -6.00
C ALA A 56 -1.80 3.81 -5.07
N SER A 57 -1.15 2.74 -5.53
CA SER A 57 -0.14 2.00 -4.74
C SER A 57 1.10 2.83 -4.46
N TYR A 58 1.58 3.64 -5.40
CA TYR A 58 2.68 4.57 -5.13
C TYR A 58 2.30 5.62 -4.08
N LEU A 59 1.08 6.15 -4.11
CA LEU A 59 0.66 7.29 -3.30
C LEU A 59 -0.06 6.93 -1.99
N HIS A 60 -0.42 5.63 -1.75
CA HIS A 60 -1.27 5.23 -0.62
C HIS A 60 -0.76 5.68 0.76
N ASP A 61 0.54 5.71 0.95
CA ASP A 61 1.20 6.07 2.22
C ASP A 61 1.95 7.42 2.15
N VAL A 62 1.74 8.25 1.10
CA VAL A 62 2.49 9.49 0.87
C VAL A 62 2.48 10.44 2.08
N THR A 63 1.34 10.69 2.68
CA THR A 63 1.22 11.57 3.85
C THR A 63 1.64 10.89 5.15
N LYS A 64 1.60 9.57 5.24
CA LYS A 64 2.18 8.81 6.35
C LYS A 64 3.71 8.91 6.36
N ILE A 65 4.33 8.98 5.18
CA ILE A 65 5.77 9.21 5.03
C ILE A 65 6.14 10.59 5.59
N THR A 66 5.33 11.61 5.34
CA THR A 66 5.55 13.00 5.78
C THR A 66 5.06 13.30 7.19
N GLY A 67 4.45 12.33 7.90
CA GLY A 67 4.15 12.45 9.34
C GLY A 67 2.72 12.17 9.77
N ASP A 68 1.73 12.23 8.88
CA ASP A 68 0.33 11.94 9.23
C ASP A 68 0.06 10.43 9.30
N ARG A 69 0.30 9.85 10.46
CA ARG A 69 0.06 8.41 10.67
C ARG A 69 -1.40 8.06 10.95
N LYS A 70 -2.20 9.02 11.44
CA LYS A 70 -3.57 8.73 11.89
C LYS A 70 -4.58 8.84 10.75
N LYS A 71 -4.50 9.89 9.95
CA LYS A 71 -5.47 10.21 8.89
C LYS A 71 -4.89 10.09 7.47
N HIS A 72 -3.70 9.46 7.31
CA HIS A 72 -2.99 9.38 6.02
C HIS A 72 -3.84 8.85 4.86
N HIS A 73 -4.84 8.02 5.11
CA HIS A 73 -5.77 7.54 4.08
C HIS A 73 -6.68 8.65 3.56
N ILE A 74 -7.08 9.61 4.41
CA ILE A 74 -7.88 10.79 4.01
C ILE A 74 -6.97 11.86 3.41
N THR A 75 -5.93 12.25 4.15
CA THR A 75 -5.01 13.30 3.70
C THR A 75 -4.19 12.86 2.49
N GLY A 76 -3.88 11.56 2.36
CA GLY A 76 -3.24 10.97 1.19
C GLY A 76 -4.12 11.00 -0.05
N ALA A 77 -5.42 10.71 0.08
CA ALA A 77 -6.35 10.83 -1.04
C ALA A 77 -6.45 12.28 -1.53
N LYS A 78 -6.53 13.25 -0.61
CA LYS A 78 -6.52 14.68 -0.99
C LYS A 78 -5.19 15.09 -1.62
N TYR A 79 -4.07 14.65 -1.07
CA TYR A 79 -2.74 14.91 -1.64
C TYR A 79 -2.62 14.34 -3.07
N ALA A 80 -3.13 13.13 -3.29
CA ALA A 80 -3.12 12.52 -4.62
C ALA A 80 -3.95 13.33 -5.61
N GLU A 81 -5.15 13.80 -5.24
CA GLU A 81 -5.98 14.68 -6.06
C GLU A 81 -5.22 15.96 -6.46
N ASP A 82 -4.64 16.65 -5.48
CA ASP A 82 -3.90 17.89 -5.71
C ASP A 82 -2.63 17.65 -6.57
N PHE A 83 -1.96 16.51 -6.40
CA PHE A 83 -0.80 16.14 -7.20
C PHE A 83 -1.20 15.83 -8.65
N LEU A 84 -2.25 15.03 -8.83
CA LEU A 84 -2.73 14.57 -10.14
C LEU A 84 -3.40 15.67 -10.97
N SER A 85 -3.89 16.75 -10.35
CA SER A 85 -4.50 17.89 -11.06
C SER A 85 -3.58 18.59 -12.07
N LYS A 86 -2.28 18.33 -12.02
CA LYS A 86 -1.25 18.85 -12.93
C LYS A 86 -1.13 18.06 -14.23
N TYR A 87 -1.81 16.90 -14.30
CA TYR A 87 -1.72 15.97 -15.41
C TYR A 87 -3.08 15.82 -16.07
N ASN A 88 -3.09 15.51 -17.36
CA ASN A 88 -4.33 15.27 -18.11
C ASN A 88 -4.83 13.84 -17.87
N ILE A 89 -5.43 13.62 -16.69
CA ILE A 89 -5.99 12.32 -16.29
C ILE A 89 -7.51 12.44 -16.23
N GLU A 90 -8.20 11.44 -16.75
CA GLU A 90 -9.64 11.34 -16.71
C GLU A 90 -10.17 11.43 -15.27
N GLU A 91 -11.18 12.27 -15.04
CA GLU A 91 -11.72 12.55 -13.70
C GLU A 91 -12.12 11.27 -12.93
N TRP A 92 -12.72 10.30 -13.63
CA TRP A 92 -13.10 9.03 -13.03
C TRP A 92 -11.90 8.21 -12.54
N LYS A 93 -10.74 8.30 -13.22
CA LYS A 93 -9.49 7.65 -12.75
C LYS A 93 -8.96 8.32 -11.49
N VAL A 94 -8.97 9.65 -11.46
CA VAL A 94 -8.56 10.40 -10.26
C VAL A 94 -9.43 10.03 -9.08
N GLU A 95 -10.75 9.95 -9.26
CA GLU A 95 -11.67 9.54 -8.20
C GLU A 95 -11.45 8.09 -7.76
N SER A 96 -11.21 7.17 -8.70
CA SER A 96 -10.89 5.78 -8.40
C SER A 96 -9.57 5.66 -7.60
N ILE A 97 -8.52 6.40 -7.98
CA ILE A 97 -7.25 6.46 -7.26
C ILE A 97 -7.45 6.96 -5.82
N LYS A 98 -8.20 8.04 -5.64
CA LYS A 98 -8.55 8.59 -4.31
C LYS A 98 -9.26 7.55 -3.44
N ASN A 99 -10.24 6.86 -4.00
CA ASN A 99 -10.98 5.82 -3.29
C ASN A 99 -10.09 4.63 -2.90
N CYS A 100 -9.21 4.18 -3.79
CA CYS A 100 -8.20 3.17 -3.46
C CYS A 100 -7.33 3.60 -2.27
N ILE A 101 -6.82 4.85 -2.29
CA ILE A 101 -6.01 5.40 -1.20
C ILE A 101 -6.82 5.51 0.09
N LYS A 102 -8.04 6.02 0.03
CA LYS A 102 -8.91 6.18 1.20
C LYS A 102 -9.26 4.85 1.86
N LYS A 103 -9.52 3.81 1.07
CA LYS A 103 -10.03 2.51 1.54
C LYS A 103 -8.94 1.44 1.75
N HIS A 104 -7.64 1.74 1.50
CA HIS A 104 -6.57 0.75 1.66
C HIS A 104 -6.37 0.27 3.10
N ARG A 105 -6.79 1.08 4.09
CA ARG A 105 -6.60 0.80 5.51
C ARG A 105 -7.62 -0.17 6.03
N GLY A 106 -7.86 -1.26 6.01
CA GLY A 106 -8.77 -2.18 6.73
C GLY A 106 -9.56 -1.60 7.90
N LEU A 107 -10.24 -0.47 7.69
CA LEU A 107 -11.14 0.12 8.66
C LEU A 107 -12.55 -0.40 8.41
N SER A 108 -13.25 -0.80 9.46
CA SER A 108 -14.62 -1.34 9.38
C SER A 108 -15.66 -0.36 8.80
N GLU A 109 -15.35 0.92 8.80
CA GLU A 109 -16.20 1.98 8.24
C GLU A 109 -16.16 2.10 6.71
N TYR A 110 -15.22 1.40 6.05
CA TYR A 110 -15.07 1.43 4.60
C TYR A 110 -15.30 0.06 4.00
N THR A 111 -16.29 -0.03 3.11
CA THR A 111 -16.44 -1.15 2.16
C THR A 111 -15.60 -0.87 0.92
N ARG A 112 -15.02 -1.92 0.33
CA ARG A 112 -14.31 -1.85 -0.95
C ARG A 112 -15.24 -2.36 -2.04
N ASP A 113 -15.73 -1.43 -2.85
CA ASP A 113 -16.78 -1.72 -3.82
C ASP A 113 -16.21 -2.10 -5.19
N THR A 114 -15.04 -1.54 -5.55
CA THR A 114 -14.39 -1.82 -6.84
C THR A 114 -13.25 -2.83 -6.71
N ILE A 115 -12.90 -3.45 -7.83
CA ILE A 115 -11.80 -4.41 -7.88
C ILE A 115 -10.45 -3.73 -7.59
N GLU A 116 -10.27 -2.48 -8.03
CA GLU A 116 -9.05 -1.69 -7.78
C GLU A 116 -8.87 -1.40 -6.30
N GLU A 117 -9.93 -1.04 -5.58
CA GLU A 117 -9.90 -0.82 -4.12
C GLU A 117 -9.47 -2.09 -3.37
N LYS A 118 -10.01 -3.25 -3.76
CA LYS A 118 -9.65 -4.56 -3.21
C LYS A 118 -8.20 -4.91 -3.51
N ILE A 119 -7.74 -4.66 -4.73
CA ILE A 119 -6.37 -4.94 -5.16
C ILE A 119 -5.37 -4.11 -4.37
N VAL A 120 -5.56 -2.79 -4.25
CA VAL A 120 -4.61 -1.91 -3.53
C VAL A 120 -4.51 -2.28 -2.05
N ALA A 121 -5.65 -2.56 -1.40
CA ALA A 121 -5.67 -3.00 -0.01
C ALA A 121 -4.99 -4.37 0.19
N THR A 122 -5.24 -5.32 -0.72
CA THR A 122 -4.61 -6.65 -0.70
C THR A 122 -3.11 -6.56 -0.97
N ALA A 123 -2.67 -5.73 -1.92
CA ALA A 123 -1.26 -5.55 -2.24
C ALA A 123 -0.46 -4.97 -1.05
N ASP A 124 -1.04 -4.00 -0.31
CA ASP A 124 -0.43 -3.51 0.94
C ASP A 124 -0.34 -4.62 2.01
N ALA A 125 -1.34 -5.50 2.09
CA ALA A 125 -1.30 -6.65 2.99
C ALA A 125 -0.22 -7.67 2.59
N ILE A 126 -0.11 -8.01 1.30
CA ILE A 126 0.95 -8.87 0.77
C ILE A 126 2.32 -8.33 1.16
N ALA A 127 2.56 -7.04 0.94
CA ALA A 127 3.84 -6.42 1.25
C ALA A 127 4.21 -6.53 2.75
N HIS A 128 3.26 -6.45 3.68
CA HIS A 128 3.51 -6.64 5.10
C HIS A 128 3.88 -8.10 5.46
N ILE A 129 3.31 -9.08 4.76
CA ILE A 129 3.55 -10.50 5.02
C ILE A 129 4.82 -10.98 4.31
N GLU A 130 5.04 -10.54 3.06
CA GLU A 130 6.20 -10.95 2.28
C GLU A 130 7.49 -10.21 2.63
N HIS A 131 7.37 -8.96 3.08
CA HIS A 131 8.49 -8.09 3.45
C HIS A 131 8.38 -7.59 4.90
N PRO A 132 8.30 -8.48 5.90
CA PRO A 132 8.01 -8.13 7.30
C PRO A 132 9.09 -7.27 7.96
N LEU A 133 10.30 -7.21 7.41
CA LEU A 133 11.41 -6.43 7.96
C LEU A 133 11.06 -4.95 8.12
N THR A 134 10.17 -4.40 7.29
CA THR A 134 9.68 -3.02 7.45
C THR A 134 8.86 -2.84 8.72
N LEU A 135 8.13 -3.87 9.15
CA LEU A 135 7.39 -3.87 10.43
C LEU A 135 8.37 -3.92 11.60
N PHE A 136 9.34 -4.85 11.57
CA PHE A 136 10.38 -4.93 12.60
C PHE A 136 11.14 -3.60 12.74
N TYR A 137 11.57 -3.01 11.63
CA TYR A 137 12.22 -1.70 11.63
C TYR A 137 11.31 -0.60 12.18
N ALA A 138 10.02 -0.61 11.86
CA ALA A 138 9.09 0.39 12.35
C ALA A 138 8.88 0.31 13.87
N TRP A 139 8.83 -0.89 14.45
CA TRP A 139 8.59 -1.08 15.88
C TRP A 139 9.88 -1.02 16.69
N TYR A 140 10.91 -1.77 16.32
CA TYR A 140 12.16 -1.82 17.09
C TYR A 140 13.13 -0.69 16.71
N GLY A 141 13.29 -0.38 15.42
CA GLY A 141 14.22 0.64 14.97
C GLY A 141 13.72 2.07 15.19
N LYS A 142 12.49 2.38 14.75
CA LYS A 142 11.98 3.77 14.82
C LYS A 142 11.27 4.12 16.11
N ARG A 143 10.46 3.20 16.66
CA ARG A 143 9.72 3.43 17.92
C ARG A 143 10.52 3.03 19.14
N GLN A 144 11.60 2.26 18.96
CA GLN A 144 12.46 1.77 20.04
C GLN A 144 11.67 0.98 21.11
N CYS A 145 10.66 0.23 20.69
CA CYS A 145 9.84 -0.58 21.57
C CYS A 145 10.67 -1.71 22.22
N GLN A 146 10.29 -2.09 23.44
CA GLN A 146 10.78 -3.32 24.08
C GLN A 146 10.27 -4.54 23.28
N ILE A 147 10.89 -5.71 23.53
CA ILE A 147 10.65 -6.93 22.74
C ILE A 147 9.17 -7.27 22.65
N ASP A 148 8.49 -7.36 23.81
CA ASP A 148 7.07 -7.75 23.86
C ASP A 148 6.16 -6.71 23.19
N GLU A 149 6.35 -5.43 23.49
CA GLU A 149 5.58 -4.35 22.89
C GLU A 149 5.72 -4.33 21.35
N GLY A 150 6.95 -4.48 20.88
CA GLY A 150 7.25 -4.52 19.45
C GLY A 150 6.61 -5.72 18.76
N ALA A 151 6.72 -6.90 19.37
CA ALA A 151 6.13 -8.13 18.83
C ALA A 151 4.60 -8.06 18.81
N ASP A 152 3.94 -7.59 19.89
CA ASP A 152 2.48 -7.41 19.93
C ASP A 152 2.00 -6.42 18.85
N GLY A 153 2.75 -5.35 18.66
CA GLY A 153 2.46 -4.39 17.61
C GLY A 153 2.57 -4.97 16.20
N ILE A 154 3.57 -5.82 15.95
CA ILE A 154 3.75 -6.50 14.67
C ILE A 154 2.66 -7.54 14.47
N ILE A 155 2.34 -8.37 15.49
CA ILE A 155 1.24 -9.34 15.46
C ILE A 155 -0.07 -8.65 15.07
N ASN A 156 -0.44 -7.60 15.77
CA ASN A 156 -1.67 -6.84 15.48
C ASN A 156 -1.68 -6.29 14.02
N LYS A 157 -0.55 -5.81 13.54
CA LYS A 157 -0.46 -5.33 12.16
C LYS A 157 -0.61 -6.46 11.14
N LEU A 158 0.01 -7.62 11.39
CA LEU A 158 -0.10 -8.79 10.53
C LEU A 158 -1.52 -9.35 10.50
N GLN A 159 -2.20 -9.43 11.66
CA GLN A 159 -3.62 -9.85 11.75
C GLN A 159 -4.52 -8.93 10.91
N LYS A 160 -4.41 -7.61 11.11
CA LYS A 160 -5.17 -6.63 10.31
C LYS A 160 -4.83 -6.69 8.81
N SER A 161 -3.59 -7.02 8.46
CA SER A 161 -3.22 -7.23 7.07
C SER A 161 -3.87 -8.49 6.50
N TRP A 162 -3.88 -9.57 7.26
CA TRP A 162 -4.52 -10.83 6.87
C TRP A 162 -6.03 -10.68 6.65
N GLU A 163 -6.71 -9.98 7.56
CA GLU A 163 -8.17 -9.73 7.49
C GLU A 163 -8.58 -8.91 6.26
N LYS A 164 -7.71 -8.02 5.78
CA LYS A 164 -8.03 -7.15 4.64
C LYS A 164 -7.75 -7.75 3.27
N ILE A 165 -7.17 -8.98 3.19
CA ILE A 165 -7.02 -9.70 1.93
C ILE A 165 -8.39 -10.24 1.51
N GLU A 166 -8.88 -9.79 0.34
CA GLU A 166 -10.22 -10.14 -0.15
C GLU A 166 -10.23 -11.27 -1.20
N PHE A 167 -9.05 -11.75 -1.63
CA PHE A 167 -8.90 -12.81 -2.62
C PHE A 167 -8.47 -14.11 -1.95
N GLU A 168 -9.32 -15.13 -1.99
CA GLU A 168 -9.08 -16.41 -1.28
C GLU A 168 -7.87 -17.18 -1.83
N ASP A 169 -7.61 -17.10 -3.13
CA ASP A 169 -6.41 -17.70 -3.74
C ASP A 169 -5.13 -17.01 -3.26
N VAL A 170 -5.13 -15.69 -3.11
CA VAL A 170 -4.01 -14.93 -2.52
C VAL A 170 -3.79 -15.29 -1.04
N LYS A 171 -4.87 -15.44 -0.27
CA LYS A 171 -4.77 -15.92 1.11
C LYS A 171 -4.11 -17.28 1.20
N LYS A 172 -4.52 -18.20 0.33
CA LYS A 172 -3.97 -19.56 0.26
C LYS A 172 -2.46 -19.57 -0.03
N GLU A 173 -2.03 -18.72 -0.96
CA GLU A 173 -0.61 -18.57 -1.33
C GLU A 173 0.23 -18.01 -0.16
N LEU A 174 -0.34 -17.15 0.67
CA LEU A 174 0.35 -16.49 1.79
C LEU A 174 0.24 -17.22 3.13
N GLU A 175 -0.65 -18.21 3.24
CA GLU A 175 -1.05 -18.81 4.52
C GLU A 175 0.13 -19.38 5.30
N GLU A 176 1.02 -20.13 4.64
CA GLU A 176 2.18 -20.73 5.29
C GLU A 176 3.12 -19.65 5.85
N LYS A 177 3.44 -18.65 5.04
CA LYS A 177 4.32 -17.55 5.46
C LYS A 177 3.71 -16.75 6.63
N TYR A 178 2.41 -16.47 6.56
CA TYR A 178 1.70 -15.81 7.65
C TYR A 178 1.75 -16.62 8.94
N LYS A 179 1.50 -17.94 8.90
CA LYS A 179 1.58 -18.83 10.06
C LYS A 179 2.97 -18.88 10.67
N ILE A 180 4.02 -18.95 9.83
CA ILE A 180 5.42 -18.93 10.29
C ILE A 180 5.73 -17.63 11.04
N LEU A 181 5.36 -16.47 10.47
CA LEU A 181 5.57 -15.17 11.10
C LEU A 181 4.83 -15.05 12.44
N MET A 182 3.57 -15.48 12.47
CA MET A 182 2.77 -15.45 13.69
C MET A 182 3.36 -16.35 14.77
N LYS A 183 3.76 -17.58 14.40
CA LYS A 183 4.40 -18.51 15.32
C LYS A 183 5.69 -17.93 15.91
N LEU A 184 6.58 -17.41 15.06
CA LEU A 184 7.84 -16.78 15.50
C LEU A 184 7.61 -15.65 16.52
N LEU A 185 6.57 -14.83 16.32
CA LEU A 185 6.29 -13.70 17.17
C LEU A 185 5.53 -14.08 18.48
N MET A 186 4.81 -15.20 18.48
CA MET A 186 4.01 -15.65 19.63
C MET A 186 4.78 -16.57 20.58
N GLU A 187 5.81 -17.28 20.11
CA GLU A 187 6.66 -18.20 20.91
C GLU A 187 7.89 -17.48 21.51
N ARG A 188 7.76 -16.24 21.94
CA ARG A 188 8.82 -15.45 22.58
C ARG A 188 8.85 -15.61 24.10
#